data_e1543098fe595adbbda6bbd666c14cfb
#
_entry.id   e1543098fe595adbbda6bbd666c14cfb
#
_cell.length_a   1.000
_cell.length_b   1.000
_cell.length_c   1.000
_cell.angle_alpha   90.00
_cell.angle_beta   90.00
_cell.angle_gamma   90.00
#
_symmetry.space_group_name_H-M   'P 1'
#
loop_
_entity.id
_entity.type
_entity.pdbx_description
1 polymer ?
#
loop_
_entity_poly.entity_id
_entity_poly.type
_entity_poly.pdbx_seq_one_letter_code
_entity_poly.pdbx_strand_id
1 'polypeptide(L)'
;MTTRQLSEFGNFKCFKSRCSFRSLTTLSALAACAAALAVTPTARAQSCVGDLNGDRIVNGPDLGILLGQWEQVGPGDLDGNGVVDGADLGIMLGAWGRCAVTVPSWATLVEAMPDPAVVTDSTLRAAISASGLAWRVLDTATQMEMLLVPPGTFTMGCTTSNAFGCVSNENPTHLVTLTQPFYMGRYEVTQLQWVVRMASNPSSFQGYSDSANRPVEQVSWTTIQGYLSSTGMRLPSEAEWEFACRAGTTTAFNNGSSDDPTVDTIAWYVSNAGNQTHAVGGKAANSLGLHDMSGNVWEWVNDWFDGGYYSVSPSTNPLGPVSGSYRVLRGGSWRFSTDFVRSSYRSINSPGNTLNNIGFRVARNP
;
A
#
# COMPACT_ATOMS: atom_id res chain seq x y z
N MET A 1 -57.94 33.05 -15.97
CA MET A 1 -58.39 33.78 -14.80
C MET A 1 -57.13 33.96 -13.99
N THR A 2 -56.50 35.13 -14.16
CA THR A 2 -56.32 36.31 -13.26
C THR A 2 -55.33 35.99 -12.14
N THR A 3 -54.08 36.47 -12.27
CA THR A 3 -53.51 37.82 -12.05
C THR A 3 -53.38 38.22 -10.58
N ARG A 4 -52.19 38.61 -10.23
CA ARG A 4 -51.63 39.84 -9.61
C ARG A 4 -50.74 39.57 -8.43
N GLN A 5 -49.46 39.97 -8.48
CA GLN A 5 -48.82 41.30 -8.24
C GLN A 5 -48.93 41.71 -6.79
N LEU A 6 -47.94 42.25 -6.10
CA LEU A 6 -46.90 43.30 -6.22
C LEU A 6 -46.06 43.25 -4.94
N SER A 7 -44.79 43.44 -4.93
CA SER A 7 -43.92 44.63 -4.75
C SER A 7 -43.93 45.21 -3.32
N GLU A 8 -42.79 45.52 -2.72
CA GLU A 8 -42.17 46.86 -2.58
C GLU A 8 -40.94 46.80 -1.65
N PHE A 9 -39.82 47.27 -2.10
CA PHE A 9 -39.07 48.49 -1.82
C PHE A 9 -38.46 48.69 -0.40
N GLY A 10 -37.17 48.97 -0.38
CA GLY A 10 -36.45 49.58 0.72
C GLY A 10 -35.04 50.01 0.32
N ASN A 11 -34.94 51.12 -0.37
CA ASN A 11 -33.68 51.84 -0.64
C ASN A 11 -33.15 52.50 0.65
N PHE A 12 -31.85 52.49 0.87
CA PHE A 12 -31.20 53.54 1.66
C PHE A 12 -29.95 54.07 0.97
N LYS A 13 -29.91 55.39 0.94
CA LYS A 13 -29.06 56.31 0.20
C LYS A 13 -27.68 56.51 0.83
N CYS A 14 -26.75 56.73 -0.04
CA CYS A 14 -25.44 57.31 0.12
C CYS A 14 -25.47 58.70 0.76
N PHE A 15 -24.52 58.99 1.67
CA PHE A 15 -24.14 60.37 2.03
C PHE A 15 -22.65 60.57 1.91
N LYS A 16 -22.30 61.54 1.03
CA LYS A 16 -20.93 62.07 0.83
C LYS A 16 -20.63 63.07 1.93
N SER A 17 -19.43 63.03 2.51
CA SER A 17 -18.75 64.24 2.95
C SER A 17 -17.24 64.09 2.79
N ARG A 18 -16.64 65.15 2.24
CA ARG A 18 -15.22 65.37 1.98
C ARG A 18 -14.47 65.68 3.27
N CYS A 19 -13.20 65.25 3.33
CA CYS A 19 -12.12 66.10 3.90
C CYS A 19 -10.76 65.59 3.42
N SER A 20 -10.14 66.44 2.76
CA SER A 20 -8.82 67.02 2.55
C SER A 20 -7.55 66.20 2.92
N PHE A 21 -6.66 66.24 1.93
CA PHE A 21 -5.24 65.84 1.95
C PHE A 21 -4.43 66.43 3.09
N ARG A 22 -3.59 65.63 3.73
CA ARG A 22 -2.19 65.97 4.04
C ARG A 22 -1.30 64.74 3.94
N SER A 23 -0.23 64.90 3.19
CA SER A 23 0.92 64.01 2.98
C SER A 23 1.65 63.74 4.30
N LEU A 24 2.09 62.46 4.49
CA LEU A 24 3.43 62.18 4.97
C LEU A 24 3.79 60.70 4.65
N THR A 25 4.93 60.59 4.07
CA THR A 25 5.73 59.41 3.75
C THR A 25 5.90 58.46 4.97
N THR A 26 5.82 57.17 4.76
CA THR A 26 6.85 56.12 4.93
C THR A 26 6.31 54.74 5.26
N LEU A 27 6.98 53.78 4.70
CA LEU A 27 7.12 52.34 4.98
C LEU A 27 5.94 51.39 4.73
N SER A 28 6.18 50.70 3.64
CA SER A 28 5.64 49.38 3.29
C SER A 28 5.66 48.39 4.46
N ALA A 29 4.50 47.90 4.86
CA ALA A 29 4.38 46.63 5.57
C ALA A 29 3.48 45.72 4.75
N LEU A 30 4.08 44.89 3.92
CA LEU A 30 3.44 43.70 3.36
C LEU A 30 3.14 42.75 4.53
N ALA A 31 1.89 42.69 4.96
CA ALA A 31 1.41 41.59 5.78
C ALA A 31 1.30 40.35 4.87
N ALA A 32 2.36 39.56 4.82
CA ALA A 32 2.29 38.22 4.31
C ALA A 32 1.44 37.38 5.25
N CYS A 33 0.24 37.01 4.83
CA CYS A 33 -0.59 36.01 5.47
C CYS A 33 0.10 34.66 5.24
N ALA A 34 1.04 34.30 6.11
CA ALA A 34 1.59 32.95 6.15
C ALA A 34 0.50 32.03 6.68
N ALA A 35 -0.23 31.36 5.77
CA ALA A 35 -1.00 30.20 6.14
C ALA A 35 -0.01 29.15 6.65
N ALA A 36 0.13 29.03 7.96
CA ALA A 36 0.81 27.92 8.60
C ALA A 36 0.02 26.65 8.25
N LEU A 37 0.49 25.94 7.24
CA LEU A 37 0.14 24.52 7.05
C LEU A 37 0.57 23.83 8.33
N ALA A 38 -0.39 23.50 9.19
CA ALA A 38 -0.18 22.60 10.30
C ALA A 38 0.22 21.26 9.69
N VAL A 39 1.52 21.02 9.59
CA VAL A 39 2.07 19.69 9.39
C VAL A 39 1.69 18.92 10.64
N THR A 40 0.63 18.12 10.55
CA THR A 40 0.33 17.13 11.58
C THR A 40 1.60 16.30 11.75
N PRO A 41 2.14 16.19 12.97
CA PRO A 41 3.30 15.33 13.17
C PRO A 41 2.89 13.93 12.76
N THR A 42 3.51 13.42 11.69
CA THR A 42 3.51 11.98 11.42
C THR A 42 3.94 11.33 12.73
N ALA A 43 3.12 10.41 13.24
CA ALA A 43 3.46 9.66 14.45
C ALA A 43 4.88 9.09 14.24
N ARG A 44 5.85 9.69 14.90
CA ARG A 44 7.21 9.15 14.93
C ARG A 44 7.06 7.77 15.56
N ALA A 45 7.49 6.75 14.84
CA ALA A 45 7.67 5.43 15.43
C ALA A 45 8.35 5.65 16.78
N GLN A 46 7.75 5.16 17.86
CA GLN A 46 8.26 5.33 19.21
C GLN A 46 9.69 4.79 19.20
N SER A 47 10.67 5.65 19.44
CA SER A 47 12.08 5.29 19.39
C SER A 47 12.30 4.15 20.38
N CYS A 48 12.78 3.02 19.87
CA CYS A 48 13.18 1.91 20.72
C CYS A 48 14.48 2.31 21.40
N VAL A 49 14.39 2.80 22.61
CA VAL A 49 15.55 3.27 23.37
C VAL A 49 16.47 2.08 23.60
N GLY A 50 17.72 2.19 23.18
CA GLY A 50 18.73 1.14 23.32
C GLY A 50 18.86 0.19 22.12
N ASP A 51 17.99 0.27 21.09
CA ASP A 51 18.18 -0.42 19.82
C ASP A 51 19.16 0.37 18.95
N LEU A 52 20.45 0.05 19.09
CA LEU A 52 21.53 0.79 18.44
C LEU A 52 21.87 0.26 17.04
N ASN A 53 21.47 -0.96 16.73
CA ASN A 53 21.68 -1.57 15.41
C ASN A 53 20.43 -1.44 14.49
N GLY A 54 19.28 -1.00 15.02
CA GLY A 54 18.04 -0.75 14.27
C GLY A 54 17.24 -2.01 13.95
N ASP A 55 17.49 -3.15 14.63
CA ASP A 55 16.79 -4.41 14.37
C ASP A 55 15.49 -4.58 15.17
N ARG A 56 15.13 -3.58 16.00
CA ARG A 56 13.95 -3.53 16.88
C ARG A 56 13.99 -4.54 18.03
N ILE A 57 15.17 -4.98 18.42
CA ILE A 57 15.37 -5.86 19.57
C ILE A 57 16.57 -5.33 20.37
N VAL A 58 16.34 -4.81 21.56
CA VAL A 58 17.44 -4.44 22.46
C VAL A 58 18.04 -5.71 23.05
N ASN A 59 19.27 -6.06 22.66
CA ASN A 59 19.89 -7.33 23.00
C ASN A 59 21.43 -7.23 23.02
N GLY A 60 22.13 -8.38 22.99
CA GLY A 60 23.59 -8.44 23.07
C GLY A 60 24.36 -7.63 22.00
N PRO A 61 23.99 -7.67 20.72
CA PRO A 61 24.55 -6.79 19.68
C PRO A 61 24.51 -5.30 20.03
N ASP A 62 23.39 -4.79 20.55
CA ASP A 62 23.26 -3.38 20.95
C ASP A 62 24.14 -3.05 22.15
N LEU A 63 24.17 -3.97 23.11
CA LEU A 63 25.07 -3.86 24.25
C LEU A 63 26.51 -3.80 23.78
N GLY A 64 26.90 -4.59 22.78
CA GLY A 64 28.24 -4.53 22.17
C GLY A 64 28.54 -3.17 21.56
N ILE A 65 27.58 -2.53 20.89
CA ILE A 65 27.72 -1.19 20.33
C ILE A 65 27.86 -0.15 21.46
N LEU A 66 27.02 -0.21 22.49
CA LEU A 66 27.10 0.69 23.65
C LEU A 66 28.46 0.59 24.34
N LEU A 67 28.89 -0.62 24.66
CA LEU A 67 30.18 -0.85 25.33
C LEU A 67 31.38 -0.44 24.47
N GLY A 68 31.27 -0.54 23.14
CA GLY A 68 32.29 -0.05 22.20
C GLY A 68 32.46 1.47 22.19
N GLN A 69 31.52 2.20 22.76
CA GLN A 69 31.50 3.67 22.86
C GLN A 69 31.69 4.18 24.29
N TRP A 70 32.07 3.29 25.23
CA TRP A 70 32.19 3.61 26.65
C TRP A 70 33.12 4.80 26.90
N GLU A 71 32.68 5.76 27.74
CA GLU A 71 33.38 7.03 28.02
C GLU A 71 33.57 7.94 26.78
N GLN A 72 32.81 7.71 25.71
CA GLN A 72 32.85 8.52 24.49
C GLN A 72 31.50 9.15 24.21
N VAL A 73 31.48 10.15 23.33
CA VAL A 73 30.26 10.68 22.72
C VAL A 73 29.82 9.77 21.58
N GLY A 74 28.58 9.33 21.55
CA GLY A 74 28.09 8.47 20.48
C GLY A 74 26.63 8.11 20.60
N PRO A 75 26.10 7.31 19.66
CA PRO A 75 24.69 6.87 19.70
C PRO A 75 24.32 6.04 20.93
N GLY A 76 25.30 5.53 21.68
CA GLY A 76 25.08 4.86 22.96
C GLY A 76 24.79 5.80 24.13
N ASP A 77 24.93 7.13 23.97
CA ASP A 77 24.49 8.15 24.93
C ASP A 77 22.96 8.27 24.89
N LEU A 78 22.30 7.45 25.69
CA LEU A 78 20.85 7.28 25.67
C LEU A 78 20.11 8.31 26.54
N ASP A 79 20.80 8.90 27.53
CA ASP A 79 20.24 9.96 28.38
C ASP A 79 20.58 11.38 27.88
N GLY A 80 21.48 11.50 26.88
CA GLY A 80 21.84 12.77 26.24
C GLY A 80 22.74 13.64 27.09
N ASN A 81 23.50 13.06 28.06
CA ASN A 81 24.40 13.80 28.93
C ASN A 81 25.78 14.10 28.28
N GLY A 82 26.06 13.51 27.10
CA GLY A 82 27.27 13.70 26.29
C GLY A 82 28.34 12.66 26.49
N VAL A 83 28.09 11.60 27.27
CA VAL A 83 29.06 10.52 27.50
C VAL A 83 28.32 9.19 27.67
N VAL A 84 28.80 8.12 27.05
CA VAL A 84 28.25 6.77 27.24
C VAL A 84 28.76 6.18 28.54
N ASP A 85 27.90 5.95 29.52
CA ASP A 85 28.28 5.47 30.85
C ASP A 85 27.25 4.47 31.46
N GLY A 86 27.35 4.27 32.77
CA GLY A 86 26.50 3.34 33.51
C GLY A 86 25.02 3.73 33.53
N ALA A 87 24.68 5.02 33.33
CA ALA A 87 23.28 5.47 33.23
C ALA A 87 22.65 4.95 31.92
N ASP A 88 23.39 5.06 30.80
CA ASP A 88 22.97 4.56 29.51
C ASP A 88 22.78 3.03 29.48
N LEU A 89 23.72 2.34 30.10
CA LEU A 89 23.62 0.89 30.31
C LEU A 89 22.34 0.55 31.10
N GLY A 90 22.05 1.33 32.14
CA GLY A 90 20.82 1.16 32.92
C GLY A 90 19.56 1.36 32.09
N ILE A 91 19.53 2.38 31.22
CA ILE A 91 18.44 2.65 30.28
C ILE A 91 18.29 1.49 29.30
N MET A 92 19.38 1.04 28.67
CA MET A 92 19.37 -0.09 27.74
C MET A 92 18.84 -1.37 28.39
N LEU A 93 19.33 -1.71 29.60
CA LEU A 93 18.88 -2.89 30.32
C LEU A 93 17.40 -2.80 30.72
N GLY A 94 16.90 -1.61 31.00
CA GLY A 94 15.47 -1.35 31.25
C GLY A 94 14.60 -1.53 30.03
N ALA A 95 15.15 -1.40 28.83
CA ALA A 95 14.48 -1.57 27.55
C ALA A 95 14.75 -2.95 26.91
N TRP A 96 15.41 -3.85 27.61
CA TRP A 96 15.84 -5.15 27.08
C TRP A 96 14.68 -5.97 26.50
N GLY A 97 14.85 -6.44 25.28
CA GLY A 97 13.86 -7.26 24.57
C GLY A 97 13.33 -6.61 23.31
N ARG A 98 12.17 -7.08 22.85
CA ARG A 98 11.56 -6.57 21.62
C ARG A 98 10.97 -5.18 21.82
N CYS A 99 11.20 -4.29 20.87
CA CYS A 99 10.57 -2.98 20.82
C CYS A 99 9.07 -3.11 20.58
N ALA A 100 8.29 -2.27 21.25
CA ALA A 100 6.88 -2.17 20.97
C ALA A 100 6.65 -1.75 19.51
N VAL A 101 5.71 -2.41 18.84
CA VAL A 101 5.25 -2.01 17.52
C VAL A 101 3.93 -1.22 17.65
N THR A 102 3.72 -0.30 16.73
CA THR A 102 2.44 0.39 16.62
C THR A 102 1.47 -0.46 15.85
N VAL A 103 0.29 -0.70 16.43
CA VAL A 103 -0.84 -1.34 15.76
C VAL A 103 -1.79 -0.23 15.32
N PRO A 104 -2.18 -0.17 14.02
CA PRO A 104 -3.16 0.83 13.58
C PRO A 104 -4.46 0.76 14.37
N SER A 105 -5.12 1.89 14.61
CA SER A 105 -6.35 1.97 15.41
C SER A 105 -7.53 1.16 14.85
N TRP A 106 -7.47 0.84 13.57
CA TRP A 106 -8.46 0.05 12.86
C TRP A 106 -8.17 -1.47 12.86
N ALA A 107 -7.10 -1.91 13.53
CA ALA A 107 -6.64 -3.29 13.46
C ALA A 107 -6.38 -3.90 14.85
N THR A 108 -6.34 -5.22 14.90
CA THR A 108 -5.80 -6.00 16.00
C THR A 108 -4.50 -6.68 15.59
N LEU A 109 -3.58 -6.79 16.55
CA LEU A 109 -2.29 -7.43 16.33
C LEU A 109 -2.46 -8.95 16.09
N VAL A 110 -1.84 -9.45 15.03
CA VAL A 110 -1.64 -10.89 14.80
C VAL A 110 -0.17 -11.25 15.05
N GLU A 111 0.74 -10.57 14.35
CA GLU A 111 2.18 -10.75 14.53
C GLU A 111 2.90 -9.40 14.49
N ALA A 112 3.72 -9.15 15.52
CA ALA A 112 4.43 -7.89 15.67
C ALA A 112 5.55 -7.73 14.63
N MET A 113 6.34 -8.80 14.44
CA MET A 113 7.53 -8.82 13.59
C MET A 113 7.35 -9.82 12.44
N PRO A 114 8.02 -9.59 11.29
CA PRO A 114 7.95 -10.53 10.17
C PRO A 114 8.57 -11.88 10.54
N ASP A 115 7.82 -12.95 10.26
CA ASP A 115 8.32 -14.32 10.43
C ASP A 115 9.45 -14.59 9.42
N PRO A 116 10.67 -14.94 9.88
CA PRO A 116 11.79 -15.23 8.98
C PRO A 116 11.54 -16.43 8.04
N ALA A 117 10.64 -17.33 8.39
CA ALA A 117 10.25 -18.45 7.53
C ALA A 117 9.36 -18.00 6.36
N VAL A 118 8.69 -16.87 6.48
CA VAL A 118 7.82 -16.28 5.45
C VAL A 118 8.55 -15.18 4.70
N VAL A 119 8.99 -14.14 5.41
CA VAL A 119 9.77 -13.03 4.84
C VAL A 119 11.24 -13.44 4.86
N THR A 120 11.66 -14.21 3.88
CA THR A 120 13.01 -14.79 3.82
C THR A 120 14.09 -13.78 3.47
N ASP A 121 13.74 -12.69 2.77
CA ASP A 121 14.66 -11.61 2.45
C ASP A 121 14.95 -10.75 3.69
N SER A 122 16.23 -10.66 4.09
CA SER A 122 16.67 -9.92 5.27
C SER A 122 16.48 -8.41 5.13
N THR A 123 16.57 -7.88 3.91
CA THR A 123 16.38 -6.44 3.61
C THR A 123 14.93 -6.04 3.80
N LEU A 124 13.99 -6.87 3.29
CA LEU A 124 12.56 -6.67 3.52
C LEU A 124 12.21 -6.76 5.00
N ARG A 125 12.76 -7.76 5.73
CA ARG A 125 12.55 -7.86 7.18
C ARG A 125 13.03 -6.62 7.92
N ALA A 126 14.23 -6.14 7.60
CA ALA A 126 14.77 -4.93 8.20
C ALA A 126 13.90 -3.71 7.89
N ALA A 127 13.45 -3.54 6.65
CA ALA A 127 12.58 -2.44 6.26
C ALA A 127 11.21 -2.48 6.96
N ILE A 128 10.60 -3.68 7.10
CA ILE A 128 9.37 -3.86 7.88
C ILE A 128 9.61 -3.48 9.35
N SER A 129 10.67 -4.00 9.95
CA SER A 129 11.03 -3.72 11.35
C SER A 129 11.29 -2.23 11.57
N ALA A 130 12.04 -1.58 10.68
CA ALA A 130 12.37 -0.15 10.76
C ALA A 130 11.12 0.76 10.71
N SER A 131 10.01 0.30 10.12
CA SER A 131 8.75 1.05 10.10
C SER A 131 8.16 1.30 11.49
N GLY A 132 8.45 0.42 12.47
CA GLY A 132 7.86 0.45 13.80
C GLY A 132 6.39 0.04 13.85
N LEU A 133 5.83 -0.47 12.75
CA LEU A 133 4.46 -0.94 12.63
C LEU A 133 4.41 -2.47 12.78
N ALA A 134 3.28 -2.99 13.25
CA ALA A 134 3.04 -4.44 13.30
C ALA A 134 3.05 -5.03 11.89
N TRP A 135 3.73 -6.18 11.71
CA TRP A 135 3.84 -6.80 10.39
C TRP A 135 2.52 -7.37 9.89
N ARG A 136 1.82 -8.14 10.74
CA ARG A 136 0.56 -8.80 10.38
C ARG A 136 -0.53 -8.39 11.34
N VAL A 137 -1.61 -7.90 10.77
CA VAL A 137 -2.76 -7.40 11.52
C VAL A 137 -4.05 -7.96 10.95
N LEU A 138 -5.09 -7.97 11.78
CA LEU A 138 -6.45 -8.28 11.38
C LEU A 138 -7.27 -7.00 11.42
N ASP A 139 -7.86 -6.62 10.29
CA ASP A 139 -8.78 -5.48 10.24
C ASP A 139 -10.03 -5.77 11.11
N THR A 140 -10.32 -4.88 12.06
CA THR A 140 -11.38 -5.13 13.05
C THR A 140 -12.78 -5.16 12.45
N ALA A 141 -12.99 -4.42 11.36
CA ALA A 141 -14.30 -4.28 10.73
C ALA A 141 -14.61 -5.40 9.74
N THR A 142 -13.60 -5.91 9.03
CA THR A 142 -13.77 -6.89 7.94
C THR A 142 -13.23 -8.27 8.27
N GLN A 143 -12.41 -8.39 9.33
CA GLN A 143 -11.68 -9.60 9.69
C GLN A 143 -10.73 -10.08 8.57
N MET A 144 -10.23 -9.13 7.78
CA MET A 144 -9.23 -9.40 6.75
C MET A 144 -7.82 -9.39 7.37
N GLU A 145 -7.03 -10.40 7.06
CA GLU A 145 -5.61 -10.36 7.35
C GLU A 145 -4.91 -9.39 6.39
N MET A 146 -4.12 -8.50 6.96
CA MET A 146 -3.35 -7.53 6.20
C MET A 146 -1.89 -7.59 6.60
N LEU A 147 -1.01 -7.52 5.61
CA LEU A 147 0.44 -7.53 5.78
C LEU A 147 1.02 -6.15 5.50
N LEU A 148 1.97 -5.75 6.31
CA LEU A 148 2.71 -4.51 6.11
C LEU A 148 3.67 -4.65 4.92
N VAL A 149 3.49 -3.80 3.94
CA VAL A 149 4.42 -3.58 2.84
C VAL A 149 5.28 -2.38 3.21
N PRO A 150 6.61 -2.54 3.37
CA PRO A 150 7.48 -1.45 3.79
C PRO A 150 7.68 -0.44 2.66
N PRO A 151 8.16 0.79 2.97
CA PRO A 151 8.67 1.68 1.94
C PRO A 151 9.89 1.06 1.26
N GLY A 152 10.13 1.42 0.00
CA GLY A 152 11.26 0.87 -0.75
C GLY A 152 11.34 1.37 -2.18
N THR A 153 12.39 0.96 -2.85
CA THR A 153 12.66 1.30 -4.25
C THR A 153 12.80 0.03 -5.07
N PHE A 154 12.21 -0.01 -6.25
CA PHE A 154 12.27 -1.16 -7.15
C PHE A 154 12.26 -0.72 -8.61
N THR A 155 12.63 -1.62 -9.51
CA THR A 155 12.48 -1.43 -10.95
C THR A 155 11.11 -1.93 -11.38
N MET A 156 10.23 -1.02 -11.79
CA MET A 156 8.90 -1.31 -12.30
C MET A 156 8.94 -1.61 -13.80
N GLY A 157 8.15 -2.58 -14.25
CA GLY A 157 8.07 -2.98 -15.65
C GLY A 157 8.77 -4.29 -15.97
N CYS A 158 8.81 -4.65 -17.25
CA CYS A 158 9.33 -5.92 -17.72
C CYS A 158 10.86 -5.94 -17.78
N THR A 159 11.50 -6.78 -16.98
CA THR A 159 12.96 -6.98 -17.02
C THR A 159 13.37 -7.89 -18.18
N THR A 160 14.56 -7.68 -18.74
CA THR A 160 15.08 -8.37 -19.93
C THR A 160 15.38 -9.86 -19.73
N SER A 161 15.42 -10.35 -18.49
CA SER A 161 15.65 -11.77 -18.15
C SER A 161 14.39 -12.63 -18.29
N ASN A 162 13.33 -12.10 -18.89
CA ASN A 162 12.03 -12.74 -19.02
C ASN A 162 11.98 -13.61 -20.29
N ALA A 163 11.83 -14.93 -20.13
CA ALA A 163 11.72 -15.89 -21.24
C ALA A 163 10.45 -15.70 -22.11
N PHE A 164 9.42 -15.02 -21.60
CA PHE A 164 8.13 -14.80 -22.27
C PHE A 164 8.09 -13.53 -23.14
N GLY A 165 9.16 -12.74 -23.13
CA GLY A 165 9.19 -11.43 -23.78
C GLY A 165 8.39 -10.37 -23.02
N CYS A 166 8.60 -9.11 -23.38
CA CYS A 166 7.93 -7.96 -22.80
C CYS A 166 6.88 -7.43 -23.76
N VAL A 167 5.70 -7.10 -23.25
CA VAL A 167 4.71 -6.34 -24.01
C VAL A 167 5.08 -4.85 -23.97
N SER A 168 4.76 -4.11 -25.03
CA SER A 168 5.19 -2.71 -25.19
C SER A 168 4.78 -1.82 -24.02
N ASN A 169 3.61 -2.06 -23.43
CA ASN A 169 3.07 -1.26 -22.32
C ASN A 169 3.74 -1.53 -20.96
N GLU A 170 4.62 -2.55 -20.88
CA GLU A 170 5.46 -2.86 -19.72
C GLU A 170 6.80 -2.11 -19.77
N ASN A 171 7.02 -1.29 -20.80
CA ASN A 171 8.27 -0.58 -21.08
C ASN A 171 8.07 0.94 -21.20
N PRO A 172 9.12 1.75 -20.93
CA PRO A 172 10.42 1.33 -20.40
C PRO A 172 10.35 0.90 -18.95
N THR A 173 11.27 0.03 -18.54
CA THR A 173 11.50 -0.19 -17.10
C THR A 173 12.02 1.12 -16.49
N HIS A 174 11.56 1.42 -15.28
CA HIS A 174 11.93 2.65 -14.59
C HIS A 174 11.98 2.43 -13.07
N LEU A 175 12.80 3.25 -12.40
CA LEU A 175 12.95 3.18 -10.96
C LEU A 175 11.78 3.85 -10.27
N VAL A 176 11.14 3.17 -9.33
CA VAL A 176 10.04 3.68 -8.52
C VAL A 176 10.36 3.56 -7.05
N THR A 177 10.16 4.64 -6.29
CA THR A 177 10.30 4.70 -4.84
C THR A 177 8.93 4.89 -4.20
N LEU A 178 8.52 3.96 -3.35
CA LEU A 178 7.39 4.10 -2.44
C LEU A 178 7.90 4.62 -1.11
N THR A 179 7.46 5.80 -0.70
CA THR A 179 8.02 6.52 0.46
C THR A 179 7.29 6.21 1.77
N GLN A 180 6.11 5.63 1.71
CA GLN A 180 5.29 5.34 2.88
C GLN A 180 4.97 3.85 2.95
N PRO A 181 4.98 3.25 4.15
CA PRO A 181 4.47 1.90 4.33
C PRO A 181 2.95 1.89 4.18
N PHE A 182 2.42 0.76 3.77
CA PHE A 182 0.98 0.52 3.70
C PHE A 182 0.67 -0.94 4.04
N TYR A 183 -0.55 -1.21 4.43
CA TYR A 183 -1.04 -2.57 4.60
C TYR A 183 -1.74 -3.03 3.33
N MET A 184 -1.49 -4.28 2.92
CA MET A 184 -2.15 -4.92 1.79
C MET A 184 -2.87 -6.18 2.26
N GLY A 185 -4.07 -6.44 1.75
CA GLY A 185 -4.79 -7.68 1.99
C GLY A 185 -3.91 -8.88 1.63
N ARG A 186 -3.73 -9.81 2.59
CA ARG A 186 -2.93 -11.02 2.40
C ARG A 186 -3.43 -11.84 1.22
N TYR A 187 -4.72 -11.76 0.96
CA TYR A 187 -5.44 -12.46 -0.09
C TYR A 187 -6.26 -11.49 -0.93
N GLU A 188 -6.77 -11.97 -2.05
CA GLU A 188 -7.88 -11.32 -2.76
C GLU A 188 -9.10 -11.22 -1.84
N VAL A 189 -9.98 -10.23 -2.05
CA VAL A 189 -11.23 -10.12 -1.28
C VAL A 189 -12.11 -11.33 -1.58
N THR A 190 -12.52 -12.06 -0.55
CA THR A 190 -13.32 -13.26 -0.72
C THR A 190 -14.80 -12.96 -0.91
N GLN A 191 -15.55 -13.94 -1.45
CA GLN A 191 -17.00 -13.85 -1.59
C GLN A 191 -17.70 -13.59 -0.25
N LEU A 192 -17.25 -14.26 0.84
CA LEU A 192 -17.79 -14.01 2.18
C LEU A 192 -17.57 -12.58 2.64
N GLN A 193 -16.35 -12.07 2.50
CA GLN A 193 -15.99 -10.70 2.90
C GLN A 193 -16.78 -9.67 2.12
N TRP A 194 -17.02 -9.92 0.83
CA TRP A 194 -17.86 -9.08 0.00
C TRP A 194 -19.33 -9.10 0.47
N VAL A 195 -19.92 -10.29 0.64
CA VAL A 195 -21.35 -10.45 1.01
C VAL A 195 -21.66 -9.78 2.35
N VAL A 196 -20.76 -9.90 3.33
CA VAL A 196 -20.94 -9.27 4.65
C VAL A 196 -21.09 -7.75 4.54
N ARG A 197 -20.50 -7.11 3.53
CA ARG A 197 -20.55 -5.66 3.33
C ARG A 197 -21.56 -5.20 2.29
N MET A 198 -21.75 -5.97 1.22
CA MET A 198 -22.54 -5.57 0.08
C MET A 198 -23.89 -6.29 0.02
N ALA A 199 -24.17 -7.22 0.94
CA ALA A 199 -25.41 -7.98 1.10
C ALA A 199 -25.84 -8.83 -0.13
N SER A 200 -24.97 -8.93 -1.16
CA SER A 200 -25.22 -9.73 -2.36
C SER A 200 -23.94 -10.35 -2.86
N ASN A 201 -24.01 -11.50 -3.52
CA ASN A 201 -22.86 -12.15 -4.13
C ASN A 201 -22.99 -12.12 -5.65
N PRO A 202 -22.17 -11.33 -6.37
CA PRO A 202 -22.22 -11.27 -7.83
C PRO A 202 -21.47 -12.42 -8.52
N SER A 203 -20.67 -13.18 -7.78
CA SER A 203 -19.71 -14.15 -8.33
C SER A 203 -20.39 -15.28 -9.11
N SER A 204 -19.75 -15.72 -10.18
CA SER A 204 -20.17 -16.89 -10.96
C SER A 204 -19.86 -18.20 -10.25
N PHE A 205 -18.75 -18.28 -9.55
CA PHE A 205 -18.25 -19.51 -8.90
C PHE A 205 -18.83 -19.66 -7.49
N GLN A 206 -20.18 -19.70 -7.41
CA GLN A 206 -20.94 -20.00 -6.19
C GLN A 206 -21.34 -21.50 -6.19
N GLY A 207 -21.77 -21.99 -5.05
CA GLY A 207 -22.29 -23.36 -4.92
C GLY A 207 -21.21 -24.43 -4.71
N TYR A 208 -19.95 -24.07 -4.62
CA TYR A 208 -18.87 -24.96 -4.19
C TYR A 208 -18.76 -24.95 -2.66
N SER A 209 -18.27 -26.02 -2.08
CA SER A 209 -18.08 -26.13 -0.63
C SER A 209 -17.13 -25.07 -0.05
N ASP A 210 -16.23 -24.54 -0.88
CA ASP A 210 -15.23 -23.51 -0.56
C ASP A 210 -15.57 -22.11 -1.09
N SER A 211 -16.75 -21.90 -1.67
CA SER A 211 -17.15 -20.62 -2.30
C SER A 211 -16.95 -19.41 -1.39
N ALA A 212 -17.21 -19.57 -0.09
CA ALA A 212 -17.02 -18.50 0.88
C ALA A 212 -15.57 -17.95 0.89
N ASN A 213 -14.60 -18.82 0.63
CA ASN A 213 -13.16 -18.52 0.63
C ASN A 213 -12.58 -18.28 -0.77
N ARG A 214 -13.39 -18.39 -1.83
CA ARG A 214 -12.96 -18.02 -3.19
C ARG A 214 -12.96 -16.49 -3.34
N PRO A 215 -12.15 -15.93 -4.25
CA PRO A 215 -12.20 -14.50 -4.50
C PRO A 215 -13.61 -14.10 -4.99
N VAL A 216 -14.05 -12.92 -4.62
CA VAL A 216 -15.21 -12.32 -5.27
C VAL A 216 -14.82 -11.93 -6.69
N GLU A 217 -15.65 -12.30 -7.66
CA GLU A 217 -15.48 -11.92 -9.06
C GLU A 217 -16.79 -11.37 -9.63
N GLN A 218 -16.81 -10.95 -10.87
CA GLN A 218 -17.91 -10.18 -11.47
C GLN A 218 -18.19 -8.86 -10.75
N VAL A 219 -17.14 -8.25 -10.20
CA VAL A 219 -17.18 -6.92 -9.60
C VAL A 219 -16.50 -5.91 -10.52
N SER A 220 -17.19 -4.81 -10.82
CA SER A 220 -16.61 -3.72 -11.59
C SER A 220 -15.78 -2.80 -10.68
N TRP A 221 -14.82 -2.07 -11.26
CA TRP A 221 -14.08 -1.05 -10.52
C TRP A 221 -15.02 -0.04 -9.84
N THR A 222 -16.10 0.34 -10.55
CA THR A 222 -17.11 1.27 -10.04
C THR A 222 -17.88 0.69 -8.85
N THR A 223 -18.28 -0.58 -8.90
CA THR A 223 -19.01 -1.23 -7.80
C THR A 223 -18.11 -1.41 -6.56
N ILE A 224 -16.83 -1.69 -6.76
CA ILE A 224 -15.84 -1.82 -5.69
C ILE A 224 -15.75 -0.54 -4.85
N GLN A 225 -15.96 0.66 -5.42
CA GLN A 225 -15.92 1.91 -4.66
C GLN A 225 -16.91 1.93 -3.47
N GLY A 226 -18.07 1.28 -3.62
CA GLY A 226 -19.03 1.10 -2.51
C GLY A 226 -18.47 0.25 -1.38
N TYR A 227 -17.79 -0.85 -1.72
CA TYR A 227 -17.11 -1.70 -0.74
C TYR A 227 -15.99 -0.94 -0.01
N LEU A 228 -15.14 -0.25 -0.74
CA LEU A 228 -14.03 0.53 -0.19
C LEU A 228 -14.51 1.63 0.75
N SER A 229 -15.57 2.35 0.36
CA SER A 229 -16.19 3.38 1.19
C SER A 229 -16.75 2.82 2.49
N SER A 230 -17.34 1.61 2.45
CA SER A 230 -17.93 0.96 3.63
C SER A 230 -16.89 0.39 4.62
N THR A 231 -15.66 0.20 4.17
CA THR A 231 -14.59 -0.44 4.95
C THR A 231 -13.46 0.53 5.36
N GLY A 232 -13.40 1.73 4.75
CA GLY A 232 -12.29 2.65 4.91
C GLY A 232 -10.99 2.18 4.25
N MET A 233 -11.09 1.22 3.33
CA MET A 233 -9.98 0.68 2.54
C MET A 233 -9.89 1.38 1.18
N ARG A 234 -8.85 1.08 0.43
CA ARG A 234 -8.63 1.57 -0.93
C ARG A 234 -8.11 0.45 -1.84
N LEU A 235 -8.13 0.67 -3.13
CA LEU A 235 -7.32 -0.14 -4.04
C LEU A 235 -5.85 0.26 -3.91
N PRO A 236 -4.89 -0.65 -4.10
CA PRO A 236 -3.50 -0.27 -4.27
C PRO A 236 -3.33 0.53 -5.58
N SER A 237 -2.33 1.40 -5.65
CA SER A 237 -1.84 1.88 -6.94
C SER A 237 -1.17 0.75 -7.71
N GLU A 238 -1.01 0.90 -9.02
CA GLU A 238 -0.32 -0.09 -9.84
C GLU A 238 1.11 -0.34 -9.36
N ALA A 239 1.81 0.73 -8.97
CA ALA A 239 3.17 0.63 -8.43
C ALA A 239 3.22 -0.06 -7.06
N GLU A 240 2.28 0.22 -6.16
CA GLU A 240 2.15 -0.49 -4.88
C GLU A 240 1.88 -1.98 -5.10
N TRP A 241 1.02 -2.31 -6.06
CA TRP A 241 0.69 -3.69 -6.40
C TRP A 241 1.93 -4.42 -6.93
N GLU A 242 2.67 -3.85 -7.90
CA GLU A 242 3.85 -4.51 -8.49
C GLU A 242 4.99 -4.63 -7.48
N PHE A 243 5.24 -3.59 -6.65
CA PHE A 243 6.22 -3.66 -5.56
C PHE A 243 5.91 -4.80 -4.60
N ALA A 244 4.67 -4.89 -4.15
CA ALA A 244 4.20 -5.93 -3.23
C ALA A 244 4.22 -7.32 -3.89
N CYS A 245 3.87 -7.43 -5.17
CA CYS A 245 3.95 -8.67 -5.94
C CYS A 245 5.38 -9.17 -6.02
N ARG A 246 6.31 -8.32 -6.44
CA ARG A 246 7.72 -8.67 -6.58
C ARG A 246 8.37 -9.07 -5.26
N ALA A 247 8.03 -8.42 -4.17
CA ALA A 247 8.57 -8.75 -2.86
C ALA A 247 10.12 -8.92 -2.87
N GLY A 248 10.81 -8.00 -3.56
CA GLY A 248 12.27 -7.99 -3.72
C GLY A 248 12.79 -8.72 -4.97
N THR A 249 11.97 -9.50 -5.69
CA THR A 249 12.41 -10.19 -6.92
C THR A 249 12.45 -9.24 -8.12
N THR A 250 13.36 -9.55 -9.07
CA THR A 250 13.47 -8.88 -10.37
C THR A 250 13.11 -9.79 -11.54
N THR A 251 12.70 -11.01 -11.27
CA THR A 251 12.35 -12.06 -12.20
C THR A 251 10.95 -11.90 -12.80
N ALA A 252 10.58 -12.76 -13.74
CA ALA A 252 9.25 -12.74 -14.34
C ALA A 252 8.15 -13.01 -13.31
N PHE A 253 8.41 -13.92 -12.37
CA PHE A 253 7.47 -14.34 -11.34
C PHE A 253 7.95 -13.97 -9.94
N ASN A 254 7.02 -13.87 -9.03
CA ASN A 254 7.24 -13.43 -7.64
C ASN A 254 7.91 -14.50 -6.73
N ASN A 255 8.15 -15.70 -7.24
CA ASN A 255 8.91 -16.76 -6.58
C ASN A 255 10.42 -16.73 -6.86
N GLY A 256 10.91 -15.69 -7.54
CA GLY A 256 12.31 -15.57 -7.92
C GLY A 256 12.70 -16.36 -9.16
N SER A 257 11.73 -16.89 -9.92
CA SER A 257 11.97 -17.61 -11.18
C SER A 257 11.50 -16.80 -12.40
N SER A 258 12.09 -17.13 -13.54
CA SER A 258 11.61 -16.69 -14.85
C SER A 258 11.13 -17.88 -15.70
N ASP A 259 11.04 -19.08 -15.11
CA ASP A 259 10.76 -20.33 -15.79
C ASP A 259 9.34 -20.85 -15.52
N ASP A 260 8.69 -21.36 -16.55
CA ASP A 260 7.32 -21.85 -16.58
C ASP A 260 7.03 -22.98 -15.54
N PRO A 261 7.88 -24.02 -15.36
CA PRO A 261 7.56 -25.13 -14.45
C PRO A 261 7.34 -24.73 -12.99
N THR A 262 7.85 -23.57 -12.58
CA THR A 262 7.73 -23.12 -11.19
C THR A 262 6.42 -22.37 -10.93
N VAL A 263 5.70 -21.93 -11.96
CA VAL A 263 4.45 -21.15 -11.87
C VAL A 263 3.34 -21.95 -11.18
N ASP A 264 3.31 -23.27 -11.37
CA ASP A 264 2.35 -24.18 -10.73
C ASP A 264 2.33 -24.06 -9.19
N THR A 265 3.45 -23.66 -8.59
CA THR A 265 3.57 -23.53 -7.14
C THR A 265 2.91 -22.26 -6.61
N ILE A 266 2.80 -21.20 -7.42
CA ILE A 266 2.39 -19.87 -7.00
C ILE A 266 1.08 -19.39 -7.63
N ALA A 267 0.62 -20.02 -8.71
CA ALA A 267 -0.50 -19.50 -9.50
C ALA A 267 -1.58 -20.55 -9.78
N TRP A 268 -2.84 -20.09 -9.75
CA TRP A 268 -3.95 -20.75 -10.41
C TRP A 268 -4.14 -20.11 -11.79
N TYR A 269 -3.84 -20.86 -12.86
CA TYR A 269 -3.87 -20.38 -14.24
C TYR A 269 -4.46 -21.47 -15.18
N VAL A 270 -4.55 -21.22 -16.46
CA VAL A 270 -5.30 -22.09 -17.40
C VAL A 270 -4.94 -23.57 -17.35
N SER A 271 -3.67 -23.90 -17.08
CA SER A 271 -3.20 -25.28 -17.09
C SER A 271 -3.56 -26.08 -15.83
N ASN A 272 -3.81 -25.42 -14.70
CA ASN A 272 -4.04 -26.10 -13.42
C ASN A 272 -5.33 -25.70 -12.70
N ALA A 273 -6.03 -24.64 -13.14
CA ALA A 273 -7.19 -24.13 -12.45
C ALA A 273 -8.52 -24.85 -12.76
N GLY A 274 -8.58 -25.75 -13.73
CA GLY A 274 -9.82 -26.48 -14.05
C GLY A 274 -10.99 -25.59 -14.48
N ASN A 275 -10.72 -24.47 -15.14
CA ASN A 275 -11.69 -23.47 -15.60
C ASN A 275 -12.53 -22.80 -14.50
N GLN A 276 -11.97 -22.59 -13.32
CA GLN A 276 -12.65 -21.98 -12.18
C GLN A 276 -11.66 -21.21 -11.28
N THR A 277 -12.20 -20.34 -10.42
CA THR A 277 -11.45 -19.79 -9.28
C THR A 277 -11.25 -20.85 -8.21
N HIS A 278 -10.29 -20.64 -7.32
CA HIS A 278 -10.00 -21.49 -6.17
C HIS A 278 -10.05 -20.66 -4.89
N ALA A 279 -10.20 -21.35 -3.74
CA ALA A 279 -10.06 -20.70 -2.44
C ALA A 279 -8.72 -19.97 -2.36
N VAL A 280 -8.74 -18.75 -1.84
CA VAL A 280 -7.53 -17.92 -1.70
C VAL A 280 -6.49 -18.60 -0.81
N GLY A 281 -5.21 -18.36 -1.06
CA GLY A 281 -4.13 -18.95 -0.28
C GLY A 281 -3.83 -20.42 -0.61
N GLY A 282 -4.43 -20.97 -1.66
CA GLY A 282 -4.19 -22.36 -2.10
C GLY A 282 -2.83 -22.59 -2.75
N LYS A 283 -2.11 -21.55 -3.12
CA LYS A 283 -0.76 -21.56 -3.68
C LYS A 283 0.23 -20.87 -2.74
N ALA A 284 1.52 -21.08 -2.98
CA ALA A 284 2.57 -20.50 -2.15
C ALA A 284 2.54 -18.96 -2.19
N ALA A 285 2.78 -18.35 -1.03
CA ALA A 285 2.93 -16.90 -0.91
C ALA A 285 4.26 -16.43 -1.50
N ASN A 286 4.33 -15.15 -1.85
CA ASN A 286 5.60 -14.48 -2.15
C ASN A 286 6.41 -14.19 -0.86
N SER A 287 7.59 -13.58 -1.01
CA SER A 287 8.50 -13.29 0.11
C SER A 287 7.99 -12.24 1.10
N LEU A 288 6.85 -11.59 0.87
CA LEU A 288 6.13 -10.76 1.85
C LEU A 288 5.01 -11.53 2.58
N GLY A 289 4.68 -12.76 2.14
CA GLY A 289 3.56 -13.54 2.68
C GLY A 289 2.23 -13.29 1.98
N LEU A 290 2.21 -12.56 0.85
CA LEU A 290 1.04 -12.31 0.03
C LEU A 290 0.77 -13.48 -0.90
N HIS A 291 -0.45 -13.98 -0.92
CA HIS A 291 -0.89 -15.08 -1.78
C HIS A 291 -1.60 -14.56 -3.03
N ASP A 292 -1.67 -15.43 -4.04
CA ASP A 292 -2.43 -15.23 -5.28
C ASP A 292 -2.08 -13.93 -6.04
N MET A 293 -0.84 -13.42 -5.82
CA MET A 293 -0.31 -12.31 -6.62
C MET A 293 -0.06 -12.69 -8.09
N SER A 294 -0.17 -13.97 -8.39
CA SER A 294 -0.13 -14.54 -9.74
C SER A 294 -1.29 -15.52 -9.89
N GLY A 295 -2.18 -15.26 -10.86
CA GLY A 295 -3.32 -16.12 -11.20
C GLY A 295 -4.56 -15.89 -10.34
N ASN A 296 -5.40 -16.89 -10.21
CA ASN A 296 -6.75 -16.89 -9.61
C ASN A 296 -7.68 -15.89 -10.29
N VAL A 297 -7.69 -14.60 -9.88
CA VAL A 297 -8.42 -13.55 -10.60
C VAL A 297 -7.53 -12.36 -10.94
N TRP A 298 -7.80 -11.68 -12.05
CA TRP A 298 -7.26 -10.36 -12.31
C TRP A 298 -7.67 -9.41 -11.19
N GLU A 299 -6.77 -8.56 -10.76
CA GLU A 299 -7.02 -7.61 -9.70
C GLU A 299 -7.11 -6.18 -10.21
N TRP A 300 -8.25 -5.53 -9.93
CA TRP A 300 -8.36 -4.09 -10.14
C TRP A 300 -7.38 -3.33 -9.26
N VAL A 301 -6.64 -2.39 -9.86
CA VAL A 301 -5.89 -1.37 -9.13
C VAL A 301 -6.49 0.02 -9.33
N ASN A 302 -6.00 1.01 -8.62
CA ASN A 302 -6.60 2.34 -8.65
C ASN A 302 -6.33 3.12 -9.93
N ASP A 303 -5.26 2.82 -10.64
CA ASP A 303 -4.72 3.62 -11.73
C ASP A 303 -5.56 3.56 -12.99
N TRP A 304 -5.67 4.70 -13.67
CA TRP A 304 -6.06 4.72 -15.06
C TRP A 304 -4.94 4.14 -15.93
N PHE A 305 -5.30 3.49 -17.00
CA PHE A 305 -4.34 2.91 -17.93
C PHE A 305 -3.96 3.90 -19.03
N ASP A 306 -2.66 4.00 -19.26
CA ASP A 306 -2.05 4.55 -20.45
C ASP A 306 -0.84 3.67 -20.83
N GLY A 307 -0.80 3.17 -22.08
CA GLY A 307 0.28 2.31 -22.56
C GLY A 307 1.66 2.97 -22.62
N GLY A 308 1.71 4.29 -22.68
CA GLY A 308 2.95 5.09 -22.70
C GLY A 308 3.35 5.66 -21.32
N TYR A 309 2.55 5.44 -20.28
CA TYR A 309 2.73 6.08 -18.97
C TYR A 309 4.12 5.85 -18.36
N TYR A 310 4.69 4.67 -18.52
CA TYR A 310 5.99 4.33 -17.93
C TYR A 310 7.14 5.22 -18.41
N SER A 311 7.01 5.82 -19.61
CA SER A 311 8.02 6.78 -20.14
C SER A 311 7.98 8.17 -19.46
N VAL A 312 6.89 8.48 -18.76
CA VAL A 312 6.65 9.79 -18.11
C VAL A 312 6.28 9.65 -16.63
N SER A 313 6.27 8.42 -16.12
CA SER A 313 5.92 8.11 -14.73
C SER A 313 6.84 8.86 -13.77
N PRO A 314 6.29 9.52 -12.72
CA PRO A 314 7.12 10.01 -11.63
C PRO A 314 7.88 8.85 -10.97
N SER A 315 9.10 9.11 -10.55
CA SER A 315 9.91 8.11 -9.82
C SER A 315 9.47 7.92 -8.36
N THR A 316 8.57 8.74 -7.85
CA THR A 316 8.13 8.71 -6.44
C THR A 316 6.62 8.62 -6.37
N ASN A 317 6.12 7.55 -5.72
CA ASN A 317 4.70 7.27 -5.47
C ASN A 317 3.80 7.51 -6.70
N PRO A 318 4.08 6.90 -7.88
CA PRO A 318 3.24 7.10 -9.06
C PRO A 318 1.82 6.57 -8.82
N LEU A 319 0.83 7.31 -9.33
CA LEU A 319 -0.61 7.01 -9.17
C LEU A 319 -1.32 6.81 -10.53
N GLY A 320 -0.54 6.63 -11.60
CA GLY A 320 -1.08 6.56 -12.96
C GLY A 320 -1.50 7.92 -13.53
N PRO A 321 -2.05 7.93 -14.74
CA PRO A 321 -2.61 9.13 -15.36
C PRO A 321 -3.79 9.70 -14.55
N VAL A 322 -4.01 11.02 -14.64
CA VAL A 322 -5.11 11.70 -13.93
C VAL A 322 -6.49 11.23 -14.40
N SER A 323 -6.59 10.82 -15.68
CA SER A 323 -7.82 10.33 -16.29
C SER A 323 -7.53 9.30 -17.38
N GLY A 324 -8.53 8.53 -17.76
CA GLY A 324 -8.44 7.52 -18.81
C GLY A 324 -9.79 6.88 -19.12
N SER A 325 -9.79 5.95 -20.08
CA SER A 325 -10.98 5.19 -20.46
C SER A 325 -11.03 3.81 -19.81
N TYR A 326 -9.86 3.31 -19.39
CA TYR A 326 -9.69 1.97 -18.83
C TYR A 326 -8.91 2.04 -17.50
N ARG A 327 -9.22 1.12 -16.60
CA ARG A 327 -8.45 0.88 -15.38
C ARG A 327 -7.50 -0.27 -15.59
N VAL A 328 -6.39 -0.23 -14.86
CA VAL A 328 -5.37 -1.28 -14.91
C VAL A 328 -5.84 -2.53 -14.14
N LEU A 329 -5.51 -3.70 -14.70
CA LEU A 329 -5.64 -5.01 -14.09
C LEU A 329 -4.27 -5.67 -13.97
N ARG A 330 -4.04 -6.36 -12.86
CA ARG A 330 -2.77 -7.02 -12.57
C ARG A 330 -2.97 -8.47 -12.14
N GLY A 331 -1.92 -9.29 -12.16
CA GLY A 331 -1.83 -10.63 -11.59
C GLY A 331 -2.18 -11.78 -12.52
N GLY A 332 -2.94 -11.55 -13.58
CA GLY A 332 -3.46 -12.66 -14.40
C GLY A 332 -4.66 -13.34 -13.77
N SER A 333 -5.11 -14.47 -14.34
CA SER A 333 -6.22 -15.22 -13.74
C SER A 333 -6.25 -16.69 -14.16
N TRP A 334 -7.15 -17.46 -13.54
CA TRP A 334 -7.38 -18.88 -13.80
C TRP A 334 -7.56 -19.23 -15.29
N ARG A 335 -7.91 -18.25 -16.13
CA ARG A 335 -8.25 -18.43 -17.54
C ARG A 335 -7.06 -18.20 -18.50
N PHE A 336 -5.96 -17.63 -18.04
CA PHE A 336 -4.87 -17.17 -18.88
C PHE A 336 -3.62 -18.03 -18.70
N SER A 337 -2.73 -18.02 -19.72
CA SER A 337 -1.45 -18.73 -19.72
C SER A 337 -0.40 -18.01 -18.83
N THR A 338 0.74 -18.67 -18.65
CA THR A 338 1.83 -18.23 -17.76
C THR A 338 2.37 -16.85 -18.07
N ASP A 339 2.41 -16.46 -19.34
CA ASP A 339 2.84 -15.13 -19.77
C ASP A 339 2.01 -13.97 -19.19
N PHE A 340 0.74 -14.22 -18.86
CA PHE A 340 -0.17 -13.22 -18.26
C PHE A 340 -0.08 -13.12 -16.73
N VAL A 341 0.48 -14.13 -16.05
CA VAL A 341 0.58 -14.13 -14.58
C VAL A 341 1.93 -13.61 -14.07
N ARG A 342 2.72 -12.98 -14.96
CA ARG A 342 3.99 -12.33 -14.62
C ARG A 342 3.79 -11.10 -13.74
N SER A 343 4.75 -10.81 -12.87
CA SER A 343 4.71 -9.66 -11.96
C SER A 343 4.57 -8.33 -12.69
N SER A 344 5.14 -8.19 -13.90
CA SER A 344 5.11 -6.97 -14.71
C SER A 344 3.92 -6.85 -15.65
N TYR A 345 3.18 -7.97 -15.92
CA TYR A 345 2.14 -7.95 -16.94
C TYR A 345 1.00 -6.99 -16.58
N ARG A 346 0.64 -6.14 -17.54
CA ARG A 346 -0.41 -5.13 -17.42
C ARG A 346 -1.57 -5.45 -18.33
N SER A 347 -2.77 -5.52 -17.79
CA SER A 347 -4.01 -5.64 -18.56
C SER A 347 -4.94 -4.47 -18.25
N ILE A 348 -6.02 -4.38 -19.00
CA ILE A 348 -6.98 -3.26 -18.91
C ILE A 348 -8.41 -3.76 -18.97
N ASN A 349 -9.32 -3.00 -18.33
CA ASN A 349 -10.75 -3.13 -18.63
C ASN A 349 -11.49 -1.82 -18.36
N SER A 350 -12.69 -1.65 -18.96
CA SER A 350 -13.57 -0.54 -18.67
C SER A 350 -14.02 -0.59 -17.19
N PRO A 351 -14.08 0.55 -16.48
CA PRO A 351 -14.37 0.55 -15.04
C PRO A 351 -15.76 0.01 -14.67
N GLY A 352 -16.70 -0.05 -15.61
CA GLY A 352 -18.02 -0.63 -15.42
C GLY A 352 -18.16 -2.11 -15.77
N ASN A 353 -17.13 -2.73 -16.38
CA ASN A 353 -17.20 -4.12 -16.80
C ASN A 353 -17.06 -5.09 -15.63
N THR A 354 -17.75 -6.23 -15.77
CA THR A 354 -17.72 -7.36 -14.83
C THR A 354 -17.40 -8.65 -15.58
N LEU A 355 -16.45 -9.42 -15.11
CA LEU A 355 -16.08 -10.73 -15.67
C LEU A 355 -15.81 -11.71 -14.53
N ASN A 356 -16.04 -13.00 -14.78
CA ASN A 356 -15.87 -14.07 -13.79
C ASN A 356 -14.41 -14.44 -13.49
N ASN A 357 -13.50 -13.66 -14.00
CA ASN A 357 -12.06 -13.79 -13.76
C ASN A 357 -11.43 -12.46 -13.32
N ILE A 358 -12.25 -11.51 -12.86
CA ILE A 358 -11.79 -10.21 -12.35
C ILE A 358 -12.36 -9.98 -10.96
N GLY A 359 -11.49 -9.80 -10.00
CA GLY A 359 -11.73 -9.43 -8.62
C GLY A 359 -10.82 -8.28 -8.18
N PHE A 360 -10.42 -8.27 -6.92
CA PHE A 360 -9.53 -7.23 -6.37
C PHE A 360 -8.96 -7.63 -5.02
N ARG A 361 -7.88 -6.99 -4.65
CA ARG A 361 -7.41 -6.92 -3.25
C ARG A 361 -7.39 -5.48 -2.76
N VAL A 362 -7.35 -5.31 -1.46
CA VAL A 362 -7.39 -4.00 -0.82
C VAL A 362 -6.04 -3.58 -0.27
N ALA A 363 -5.87 -2.28 -0.14
CA ALA A 363 -4.80 -1.65 0.63
C ALA A 363 -5.39 -0.71 1.70
N ARG A 364 -4.61 -0.41 2.74
CA ARG A 364 -4.99 0.53 3.79
C ARG A 364 -3.75 1.22 4.35
N ASN A 365 -3.86 2.51 4.62
CA ASN A 365 -2.78 3.24 5.27
C ASN A 365 -2.76 2.92 6.78
N PRO A 366 -1.59 2.99 7.44
CA PRO A 366 -1.45 2.73 8.87
C PRO A 366 -2.31 3.61 9.76
#